data_e368941c1bd0c1104153e8fcda45c92e
#
_entry.id   e368941c1bd0c1104153e8fcda45c92e
#
_cell.length_a   1.000
_cell.length_b   1.000
_cell.length_c   1.000
_cell.angle_alpha   90.00
_cell.angle_beta   90.00
_cell.angle_gamma   90.00
#
_symmetry.space_group_name_H-M   'P 1'
#
loop_
_entity.id
_entity.type
_entity.pdbx_description
1 polymer ?
#
loop_
_entity_poly.entity_id
_entity_poly.type
_entity_poly.pdbx_seq_one_letter_code
_entity_poly.pdbx_strand_id
1 'polypeptide(L)'
;HEQKKSVPMKTSRRSLLIGATALGLSGCIPASPLVTSQAASSPLDPDLLPTPNASYDAWVAAFRTRAQARGISAATLSRAFRGTGFLPGVVERDRNQAEFTRTLEDYLALVASEPKVTAGRAAFARQGAVLRQIEARYGVPAELVCAIWGVESNFGTRRGDIPVISATSTLAFDGRRGEFFEAQLIAALRILENGDTTPERLVGSWAGAMGHTQFIPTTFEA
;
A
#
# COMPACT_ATOMS: atom_id res chain seq x y z
N HIS A 1 46.09 -15.38 -4.32
CA HIS A 1 46.12 -15.74 -2.89
C HIS A 1 46.18 -14.49 -2.05
N GLU A 2 45.07 -14.00 -1.57
CA GLU A 2 45.04 -13.04 -0.48
C GLU A 2 43.81 -13.30 0.38
N GLN A 3 44.10 -13.71 1.60
CA GLN A 3 43.10 -14.10 2.59
C GLN A 3 42.48 -12.84 3.23
N LYS A 4 41.16 -12.71 3.15
CA LYS A 4 40.39 -11.67 3.81
C LYS A 4 40.15 -12.06 5.28
N LYS A 5 40.85 -11.41 6.21
CA LYS A 5 40.71 -11.59 7.66
C LYS A 5 39.38 -10.97 8.13
N SER A 6 38.58 -11.77 8.78
CA SER A 6 37.39 -11.37 9.54
C SER A 6 37.77 -10.78 10.89
N VAL A 7 37.21 -9.63 11.26
CA VAL A 7 37.39 -8.97 12.56
C VAL A 7 36.13 -9.25 13.43
N PRO A 8 36.25 -9.78 14.64
CA PRO A 8 35.12 -9.99 15.53
C PRO A 8 34.77 -8.74 16.33
N MET A 9 33.51 -8.37 16.36
CA MET A 9 32.94 -7.27 17.15
C MET A 9 32.75 -7.72 18.61
N LYS A 10 33.47 -7.08 19.53
CA LYS A 10 33.32 -7.29 20.99
C LYS A 10 32.19 -6.43 21.53
N THR A 11 31.18 -7.10 22.11
CA THR A 11 30.17 -6.48 22.97
C THR A 11 30.74 -6.16 24.35
N SER A 12 30.67 -4.91 24.76
CA SER A 12 30.99 -4.48 26.13
C SER A 12 29.72 -3.99 26.84
N ARG A 13 29.30 -4.77 27.82
CA ARG A 13 28.31 -4.36 28.84
C ARG A 13 29.04 -3.56 29.90
N ARG A 14 28.64 -2.32 30.16
CA ARG A 14 28.93 -1.63 31.41
C ARG A 14 27.65 -1.04 31.98
N SER A 15 27.21 -1.68 33.05
CA SER A 15 26.23 -1.16 34.02
C SER A 15 26.88 -0.03 34.82
N LEU A 16 26.22 1.09 34.99
CA LEU A 16 26.52 2.07 36.02
C LEU A 16 25.21 2.47 36.70
N LEU A 17 25.07 2.04 37.93
CA LEU A 17 24.09 2.51 38.91
C LEU A 17 24.63 3.81 39.52
N ILE A 18 23.90 4.88 39.44
CA ILE A 18 24.07 6.04 40.34
C ILE A 18 22.68 6.49 40.75
N GLY A 19 22.37 6.35 42.04
CA GLY A 19 21.19 6.93 42.69
C GLY A 19 21.44 8.40 43.00
N ALA A 20 20.40 9.20 42.85
CA ALA A 20 20.29 10.50 43.47
C ALA A 20 18.81 10.82 43.74
N THR A 21 18.52 10.96 44.99
CA THR A 21 17.29 11.51 45.55
C THR A 21 17.18 12.99 45.25
N ALA A 22 16.05 13.49 44.76
CA ALA A 22 15.70 14.90 44.82
C ALA A 22 14.19 15.10 44.87
N LEU A 23 13.85 15.95 45.78
CA LEU A 23 12.57 16.44 46.30
C LEU A 23 11.53 16.83 45.22
N GLY A 24 10.27 16.67 45.64
CA GLY A 24 9.08 17.04 44.87
C GLY A 24 8.87 18.53 44.67
N LEU A 25 8.27 18.81 43.52
CA LEU A 25 7.45 19.99 43.27
C LEU A 25 6.28 19.51 42.42
N SER A 26 5.11 19.40 43.08
CA SER A 26 3.84 19.11 42.42
C SER A 26 3.43 20.31 41.56
N GLY A 27 3.74 20.29 40.29
CA GLY A 27 3.15 21.17 39.29
C GLY A 27 2.08 20.38 38.52
N CYS A 28 0.81 20.67 38.77
CA CYS A 28 -0.31 20.20 37.97
C CYS A 28 -0.19 20.79 36.55
N ILE A 29 0.35 20.05 35.62
CA ILE A 29 0.23 20.34 34.18
C ILE A 29 -1.12 19.76 33.77
N PRO A 30 -2.07 20.54 33.22
CA PRO A 30 -3.28 19.98 32.65
C PRO A 30 -2.87 19.13 31.43
N ALA A 31 -3.13 17.83 31.50
CA ALA A 31 -2.99 16.95 30.37
C ALA A 31 -3.99 17.38 29.28
N SER A 32 -3.52 18.07 28.28
CA SER A 32 -4.31 18.27 27.06
C SER A 32 -4.63 16.90 26.48
N PRO A 33 -5.90 16.61 26.19
CA PRO A 33 -6.24 15.36 25.51
C PRO A 33 -5.55 15.37 24.14
N LEU A 34 -4.70 14.37 23.89
CA LEU A 34 -4.23 14.04 22.56
C LEU A 34 -5.49 13.71 21.74
N VAL A 35 -5.97 14.67 20.96
CA VAL A 35 -6.96 14.43 19.92
C VAL A 35 -6.24 13.60 18.86
N THR A 36 -6.31 12.29 19.03
CA THR A 36 -6.05 11.36 17.94
C THR A 36 -7.15 11.61 16.90
N SER A 37 -6.84 12.44 15.91
CA SER A 37 -7.63 12.56 14.69
C SER A 37 -7.56 11.19 13.98
N GLN A 38 -8.44 10.28 14.35
CA GLN A 38 -8.81 9.17 13.50
C GLN A 38 -9.47 9.84 12.28
N ALA A 39 -8.74 9.89 11.16
CA ALA A 39 -9.36 10.13 9.88
C ALA A 39 -10.42 9.03 9.72
N ALA A 40 -11.68 9.40 9.89
CA ALA A 40 -12.81 8.52 9.62
C ALA A 40 -12.70 8.17 8.14
N SER A 41 -12.36 6.91 7.85
CA SER A 41 -12.48 6.37 6.51
C SER A 41 -13.94 6.53 6.10
N SER A 42 -14.18 7.24 5.01
CA SER A 42 -15.53 7.29 4.44
C SER A 42 -16.01 5.85 4.20
N PRO A 43 -17.29 5.54 4.47
CA PRO A 43 -17.81 4.21 4.17
C PRO A 43 -17.50 3.86 2.71
N LEU A 44 -17.02 2.63 2.48
CA LEU A 44 -16.85 2.13 1.10
C LEU A 44 -18.18 2.24 0.36
N ASP A 45 -18.10 2.60 -0.91
CA ASP A 45 -19.24 2.53 -1.82
C ASP A 45 -19.89 1.15 -1.70
N PRO A 46 -21.22 1.05 -1.54
CA PRO A 46 -21.91 -0.22 -1.39
C PRO A 46 -21.56 -1.25 -2.49
N ASP A 47 -21.29 -0.79 -3.72
CA ASP A 47 -20.89 -1.64 -4.85
C ASP A 47 -19.48 -2.23 -4.70
N LEU A 48 -18.69 -1.68 -3.78
CA LEU A 48 -17.35 -2.17 -3.43
C LEU A 48 -17.35 -3.08 -2.20
N LEU A 49 -18.53 -3.42 -1.68
CA LEU A 49 -18.66 -4.41 -0.62
C LEU A 49 -18.77 -5.82 -1.21
N PRO A 50 -18.22 -6.84 -0.52
CA PRO A 50 -18.34 -8.22 -0.95
C PRO A 50 -19.78 -8.68 -1.08
N THR A 51 -20.14 -9.26 -2.22
CA THR A 51 -21.45 -9.87 -2.44
C THR A 51 -21.32 -11.39 -2.63
N PRO A 52 -22.31 -12.18 -2.15
CA PRO A 52 -22.31 -13.63 -2.37
C PRO A 52 -22.32 -13.97 -3.87
N ASN A 53 -21.39 -14.86 -4.29
CA ASN A 53 -21.31 -15.33 -5.67
C ASN A 53 -20.73 -16.76 -5.71
N ALA A 54 -21.58 -17.75 -5.86
CA ALA A 54 -21.18 -19.16 -5.83
C ALA A 54 -20.18 -19.54 -6.94
N SER A 55 -20.27 -18.93 -8.12
CA SER A 55 -19.32 -19.16 -9.22
C SER A 55 -17.94 -18.60 -8.89
N TYR A 56 -17.89 -17.42 -8.29
CA TYR A 56 -16.65 -16.83 -7.79
C TYR A 56 -16.03 -17.70 -6.69
N ASP A 57 -16.82 -18.19 -5.76
CA ASP A 57 -16.34 -19.05 -4.66
C ASP A 57 -15.73 -20.36 -5.21
N ALA A 58 -16.37 -20.97 -6.20
CA ALA A 58 -15.84 -22.15 -6.90
C ALA A 58 -14.53 -21.83 -7.65
N TRP A 59 -14.46 -20.68 -8.31
CA TRP A 59 -13.24 -20.20 -8.98
C TRP A 59 -12.11 -19.98 -7.97
N VAL A 60 -12.38 -19.34 -6.84
CA VAL A 60 -11.38 -19.13 -5.75
C VAL A 60 -10.87 -20.48 -5.22
N ALA A 61 -11.74 -21.47 -5.03
CA ALA A 61 -11.32 -22.80 -4.58
C ALA A 61 -10.33 -23.43 -5.58
N ALA A 62 -10.63 -23.39 -6.88
CA ALA A 62 -9.74 -23.88 -7.93
C ALA A 62 -8.45 -23.04 -8.04
N PHE A 63 -8.54 -21.72 -7.91
CA PHE A 63 -7.38 -20.83 -7.92
C PHE A 63 -6.41 -21.14 -6.76
N ARG A 64 -6.91 -21.39 -5.55
CA ARG A 64 -6.07 -21.73 -4.38
C ARG A 64 -5.18 -22.94 -4.65
N THR A 65 -5.67 -23.96 -5.34
CA THR A 65 -4.86 -25.12 -5.76
C THR A 65 -3.73 -24.70 -6.72
N ARG A 66 -4.04 -23.82 -7.70
CA ARG A 66 -3.03 -23.30 -8.64
C ARG A 66 -1.98 -22.43 -7.93
N ALA A 67 -2.40 -21.63 -6.95
CA ALA A 67 -1.51 -20.78 -6.17
C ALA A 67 -0.56 -21.61 -5.28
N GLN A 68 -1.05 -22.70 -4.68
CA GLN A 68 -0.19 -23.64 -3.95
C GLN A 68 0.87 -24.27 -4.85
N ALA A 69 0.50 -24.68 -6.06
CA ALA A 69 1.47 -25.19 -7.04
C ALA A 69 2.52 -24.15 -7.47
N ARG A 70 2.26 -22.85 -7.24
CA ARG A 70 3.20 -21.73 -7.45
C ARG A 70 3.94 -21.29 -6.17
N GLY A 71 3.90 -22.09 -5.11
CA GLY A 71 4.66 -21.89 -3.87
C GLY A 71 3.98 -21.04 -2.81
N ILE A 72 2.70 -20.68 -2.95
CA ILE A 72 1.97 -19.97 -1.90
C ILE A 72 1.49 -20.98 -0.83
N SER A 73 1.82 -20.74 0.43
CA SER A 73 1.43 -21.65 1.52
C SER A 73 -0.07 -21.66 1.78
N ALA A 74 -0.57 -22.79 2.28
CA ALA A 74 -1.96 -22.93 2.72
C ALA A 74 -2.32 -21.91 3.82
N ALA A 75 -1.36 -21.57 4.68
CA ALA A 75 -1.52 -20.58 5.75
C ALA A 75 -1.75 -19.18 5.18
N THR A 76 -0.94 -18.75 4.21
CA THR A 76 -1.12 -17.46 3.53
C THR A 76 -2.43 -17.40 2.78
N LEU A 77 -2.80 -18.45 2.02
CA LEU A 77 -4.09 -18.50 1.33
C LEU A 77 -5.27 -18.41 2.31
N SER A 78 -5.19 -19.08 3.46
CA SER A 78 -6.24 -19.01 4.48
C SER A 78 -6.38 -17.62 5.10
N ARG A 79 -5.27 -16.92 5.33
CA ARG A 79 -5.28 -15.54 5.84
C ARG A 79 -5.77 -14.56 4.78
N ALA A 80 -5.23 -14.65 3.56
CA ALA A 80 -5.51 -13.72 2.47
C ALA A 80 -6.97 -13.73 2.02
N PHE A 81 -7.57 -14.92 1.97
CA PHE A 81 -8.97 -15.09 1.55
C PHE A 81 -9.98 -15.02 2.69
N ARG A 82 -9.57 -14.70 3.92
CA ARG A 82 -10.50 -14.49 5.03
C ARG A 82 -11.25 -13.16 4.84
N GLY A 83 -12.55 -13.24 4.65
CA GLY A 83 -13.40 -12.06 4.40
C GLY A 83 -13.30 -11.49 2.98
N THR A 84 -12.58 -12.16 2.09
CA THR A 84 -12.56 -11.84 0.67
C THR A 84 -13.87 -12.24 0.01
N GLY A 85 -14.35 -11.44 -0.96
CA GLY A 85 -15.55 -11.74 -1.71
C GLY A 85 -15.57 -11.05 -3.07
N PHE A 86 -16.56 -11.40 -3.87
CA PHE A 86 -16.81 -10.81 -5.18
C PHE A 86 -17.26 -9.35 -5.04
N LEU A 87 -16.62 -8.43 -5.77
CA LEU A 87 -16.90 -6.99 -5.75
C LEU A 87 -17.49 -6.55 -7.09
N PRO A 88 -18.83 -6.47 -7.24
CA PRO A 88 -19.47 -6.14 -8.53
C PRO A 88 -19.04 -4.76 -9.05
N GLY A 89 -18.90 -3.76 -8.18
CA GLY A 89 -18.47 -2.42 -8.58
C GLY A 89 -17.03 -2.34 -9.09
N VAL A 90 -16.18 -3.34 -8.82
CA VAL A 90 -14.85 -3.45 -9.43
C VAL A 90 -14.96 -3.84 -10.91
N VAL A 91 -15.85 -4.78 -11.24
CA VAL A 91 -16.12 -5.18 -12.63
C VAL A 91 -16.72 -4.02 -13.42
N GLU A 92 -17.64 -3.27 -12.82
CA GLU A 92 -18.26 -2.10 -13.44
C GLU A 92 -17.21 -1.04 -13.76
N ARG A 93 -16.33 -0.71 -12.83
CA ARG A 93 -15.25 0.27 -13.04
C ARG A 93 -14.26 -0.19 -14.13
N ASP A 94 -13.95 -1.49 -14.19
CA ASP A 94 -13.08 -2.05 -15.24
C ASP A 94 -13.68 -1.91 -16.64
N ARG A 95 -15.00 -1.93 -16.75
CA ARG A 95 -15.72 -1.76 -18.02
C ARG A 95 -15.96 -0.30 -18.41
N ASN A 96 -16.00 0.61 -17.43
CA ASN A 96 -16.31 2.03 -17.58
C ASN A 96 -15.10 2.94 -17.27
N GLN A 97 -13.94 2.67 -17.91
CA GLN A 97 -12.74 3.48 -17.69
C GLN A 97 -12.89 4.86 -18.36
N ALA A 98 -13.28 5.87 -17.58
CA ALA A 98 -13.50 7.24 -18.07
C ALA A 98 -12.18 8.01 -18.36
N GLU A 99 -11.01 7.50 -17.95
CA GLU A 99 -9.71 8.18 -18.13
C GLU A 99 -9.33 8.36 -19.60
N PHE A 100 -9.88 7.58 -20.51
CA PHE A 100 -9.59 7.66 -21.95
C PHE A 100 -10.39 8.74 -22.70
N THR A 101 -11.26 9.51 -22.01
CA THR A 101 -12.13 10.51 -22.65
C THR A 101 -11.71 11.96 -22.40
N ARG A 102 -10.68 12.22 -21.57
CA ARG A 102 -10.21 13.55 -21.22
C ARG A 102 -9.19 14.07 -22.23
N THR A 103 -9.25 15.38 -22.52
CA THR A 103 -8.19 16.05 -23.26
C THR A 103 -6.93 16.16 -22.40
N LEU A 104 -5.76 16.39 -23.04
CA LEU A 104 -4.51 16.64 -22.31
C LEU A 104 -4.61 17.89 -21.44
N GLU A 105 -5.26 18.94 -21.93
CA GLU A 105 -5.46 20.21 -21.22
C GLU A 105 -6.27 19.98 -19.92
N ASP A 106 -7.38 19.24 -20.01
CA ASP A 106 -8.22 18.93 -18.85
C ASP A 106 -7.45 18.07 -17.82
N TYR A 107 -6.64 17.14 -18.31
CA TYR A 107 -5.81 16.32 -17.43
C TYR A 107 -4.75 17.17 -16.72
N LEU A 108 -4.03 18.04 -17.45
CA LEU A 108 -3.03 18.93 -16.87
C LEU A 108 -3.65 19.92 -15.89
N ALA A 109 -4.81 20.50 -16.19
CA ALA A 109 -5.53 21.38 -15.29
C ALA A 109 -5.90 20.70 -13.95
N LEU A 110 -6.14 19.38 -13.98
CA LEU A 110 -6.42 18.60 -12.78
C LEU A 110 -5.15 18.29 -11.98
N VAL A 111 -4.11 17.73 -12.64
CA VAL A 111 -2.91 17.23 -11.96
C VAL A 111 -1.91 18.30 -11.58
N ALA A 112 -1.93 19.46 -12.23
CA ALA A 112 -1.06 20.61 -11.98
C ALA A 112 -1.81 21.85 -11.48
N SER A 113 -3.00 21.67 -10.89
CA SER A 113 -3.78 22.77 -10.31
C SER A 113 -3.02 23.45 -9.16
N GLU A 114 -3.24 24.77 -8.97
CA GLU A 114 -2.62 25.55 -7.87
C GLU A 114 -2.78 24.91 -6.48
N PRO A 115 -3.96 24.40 -6.09
CA PRO A 115 -4.10 23.69 -4.82
C PRO A 115 -3.17 22.44 -4.74
N LYS A 116 -3.00 21.71 -5.85
CA LYS A 116 -2.15 20.54 -5.90
C LYS A 116 -0.67 20.89 -5.82
N VAL A 117 -0.25 21.96 -6.51
CA VAL A 117 1.12 22.49 -6.42
C VAL A 117 1.44 22.95 -4.99
N THR A 118 0.52 23.67 -4.35
CA THR A 118 0.66 24.12 -2.96
C THR A 118 0.79 22.92 -1.99
N ALA A 119 -0.08 21.91 -2.15
CA ALA A 119 0.01 20.67 -1.37
C ALA A 119 1.34 19.93 -1.60
N GLY A 120 1.83 19.94 -2.84
CA GLY A 120 3.13 19.36 -3.22
C GLY A 120 4.30 20.03 -2.54
N ARG A 121 4.34 21.35 -2.55
CA ARG A 121 5.37 22.14 -1.83
C ARG A 121 5.37 21.84 -0.34
N ALA A 122 4.18 21.75 0.28
CA ALA A 122 4.05 21.39 1.68
C ALA A 122 4.47 19.93 1.95
N ALA A 123 4.14 18.98 1.07
CA ALA A 123 4.57 17.58 1.17
C ALA A 123 6.08 17.46 1.02
N PHE A 124 6.67 18.16 0.05
CA PHE A 124 8.11 18.21 -0.16
C PHE A 124 8.83 18.80 1.06
N ALA A 125 8.32 19.85 1.66
CA ALA A 125 8.91 20.44 2.88
C ALA A 125 8.91 19.43 4.04
N ARG A 126 7.83 18.65 4.21
CA ARG A 126 7.73 17.63 5.27
C ARG A 126 8.61 16.41 5.03
N GLN A 127 8.75 15.96 3.78
CA GLN A 127 9.42 14.69 3.42
C GLN A 127 10.73 14.89 2.67
N GLY A 128 11.23 16.12 2.57
CA GLY A 128 12.40 16.47 1.77
C GLY A 128 13.66 15.68 2.12
N ALA A 129 13.83 15.28 3.38
CA ALA A 129 14.98 14.45 3.78
C ALA A 129 14.92 13.06 3.10
N VAL A 130 13.76 12.40 3.12
CA VAL A 130 13.56 11.09 2.47
C VAL A 130 13.67 11.21 0.96
N LEU A 131 13.03 12.23 0.37
CA LEU A 131 13.07 12.47 -1.07
C LEU A 131 14.50 12.68 -1.58
N ARG A 132 15.32 13.46 -0.86
CA ARG A 132 16.75 13.64 -1.20
C ARG A 132 17.60 12.40 -1.00
N GLN A 133 17.27 11.53 -0.03
CA GLN A 133 17.93 10.23 0.09
C GLN A 133 17.62 9.32 -1.12
N ILE A 134 16.38 9.35 -1.61
CA ILE A 134 15.98 8.63 -2.83
C ILE A 134 16.77 9.17 -4.02
N GLU A 135 16.83 10.50 -4.20
CA GLU A 135 17.60 11.15 -5.25
C GLU A 135 19.08 10.73 -5.21
N ALA A 136 19.70 10.82 -4.03
CA ALA A 136 21.10 10.45 -3.86
C ALA A 136 21.37 8.96 -4.18
N ARG A 137 20.41 8.09 -3.89
CA ARG A 137 20.55 6.65 -4.10
C ARG A 137 20.27 6.20 -5.54
N TYR A 138 19.28 6.81 -6.18
CA TYR A 138 18.74 6.34 -7.45
C TYR A 138 18.94 7.33 -8.62
N GLY A 139 19.43 8.54 -8.35
CA GLY A 139 19.66 9.55 -9.38
C GLY A 139 18.39 10.18 -9.96
N VAL A 140 17.23 9.96 -9.33
CA VAL A 140 15.95 10.54 -9.75
C VAL A 140 15.71 11.81 -8.94
N PRO A 141 15.48 12.98 -9.59
CA PRO A 141 15.26 14.24 -8.87
C PRO A 141 14.15 14.14 -7.83
N ALA A 142 14.40 14.68 -6.63
CA ALA A 142 13.47 14.62 -5.50
C ALA A 142 12.11 15.24 -5.83
N GLU A 143 12.10 16.31 -6.65
CA GLU A 143 10.90 17.01 -7.12
C GLU A 143 10.06 16.10 -8.03
N LEU A 144 10.70 15.30 -8.89
CA LEU A 144 10.01 14.37 -9.78
C LEU A 144 9.34 13.25 -8.97
N VAL A 145 10.05 12.68 -7.99
CA VAL A 145 9.47 11.67 -7.08
C VAL A 145 8.27 12.24 -6.32
N CYS A 146 8.39 13.48 -5.84
CA CYS A 146 7.30 14.17 -5.16
C CYS A 146 6.10 14.45 -6.10
N ALA A 147 6.36 14.82 -7.36
CA ALA A 147 5.31 15.06 -8.34
C ALA A 147 4.53 13.76 -8.66
N ILE A 148 5.23 12.65 -8.90
CA ILE A 148 4.61 11.32 -9.09
C ILE A 148 3.76 10.96 -7.87
N TRP A 149 4.28 11.11 -6.65
CA TRP A 149 3.53 10.89 -5.43
C TRP A 149 2.24 11.72 -5.35
N GLY A 150 2.32 12.99 -5.81
CA GLY A 150 1.16 13.86 -5.90
C GLY A 150 0.11 13.39 -6.91
N VAL A 151 0.55 12.96 -8.10
CA VAL A 151 -0.35 12.45 -9.17
C VAL A 151 -1.03 11.16 -8.72
N GLU A 152 -0.26 10.20 -8.22
CA GLU A 152 -0.72 8.85 -7.94
C GLU A 152 -1.66 8.76 -6.72
N SER A 153 -1.30 9.40 -5.62
CA SER A 153 -2.04 9.23 -4.37
C SER A 153 -2.37 10.52 -3.64
N ASN A 154 -2.26 11.67 -4.32
CA ASN A 154 -2.44 12.99 -3.71
C ASN A 154 -1.61 13.12 -2.41
N PHE A 155 -0.31 12.86 -2.53
CA PHE A 155 0.64 12.86 -1.42
C PHE A 155 0.25 11.91 -0.28
N GLY A 156 -0.28 10.74 -0.63
CA GLY A 156 -0.65 9.67 0.28
C GLY A 156 -2.02 9.81 0.94
N THR A 157 -2.81 10.82 0.59
CA THR A 157 -4.18 11.00 1.12
C THR A 157 -5.24 10.19 0.37
N ARG A 158 -4.92 9.69 -0.82
CA ARG A 158 -5.81 8.90 -1.68
C ARG A 158 -5.08 7.65 -2.18
N ARG A 159 -4.83 6.70 -1.29
CA ARG A 159 -4.15 5.44 -1.61
C ARG A 159 -5.09 4.31 -1.99
N GLY A 160 -6.41 4.53 -1.84
CA GLY A 160 -7.41 3.50 -1.94
C GLY A 160 -7.54 2.69 -0.64
N ASP A 161 -8.71 2.09 -0.47
CA ASP A 161 -9.12 1.33 0.71
C ASP A 161 -9.78 0.00 0.35
N ILE A 162 -9.76 -0.37 -0.93
CA ILE A 162 -10.31 -1.63 -1.42
C ILE A 162 -9.31 -2.75 -1.17
N PRO A 163 -9.74 -3.89 -0.56
CA PRO A 163 -8.86 -5.03 -0.36
C PRO A 163 -8.31 -5.56 -1.68
N VAL A 164 -6.98 -5.53 -1.85
CA VAL A 164 -6.31 -5.88 -3.12
C VAL A 164 -6.59 -7.33 -3.52
N ILE A 165 -6.68 -8.25 -2.55
CA ILE A 165 -7.01 -9.66 -2.83
C ILE A 165 -8.43 -9.77 -3.42
N SER A 166 -9.43 -9.06 -2.84
CA SER A 166 -10.81 -9.07 -3.37
C SER A 166 -10.86 -8.43 -4.76
N ALA A 167 -10.21 -7.29 -4.96
CA ALA A 167 -10.19 -6.59 -6.25
C ALA A 167 -9.56 -7.44 -7.35
N THR A 168 -8.34 -7.93 -7.13
CA THR A 168 -7.60 -8.71 -8.14
C THR A 168 -8.22 -10.07 -8.42
N SER A 169 -8.77 -10.77 -7.40
CA SER A 169 -9.48 -12.03 -7.61
C SER A 169 -10.81 -11.85 -8.34
N THR A 170 -11.54 -10.76 -8.07
CA THR A 170 -12.77 -10.42 -8.80
C THR A 170 -12.47 -10.19 -10.28
N LEU A 171 -11.44 -9.41 -10.62
CA LEU A 171 -11.06 -9.11 -12.00
C LEU A 171 -10.46 -10.32 -12.72
N ALA A 172 -9.73 -11.18 -12.01
CA ALA A 172 -9.25 -12.45 -12.55
C ALA A 172 -10.42 -13.39 -12.87
N PHE A 173 -11.42 -13.45 -12.00
CA PHE A 173 -12.63 -14.24 -12.19
C PHE A 173 -13.51 -13.71 -13.33
N ASP A 174 -13.70 -12.37 -13.47
CA ASP A 174 -14.47 -11.74 -14.56
C ASP A 174 -13.90 -12.10 -15.94
N GLY A 175 -12.58 -12.33 -16.04
CA GLY A 175 -11.94 -12.93 -17.21
C GLY A 175 -11.61 -11.96 -18.33
N ARG A 176 -12.10 -10.71 -18.39
CA ARG A 176 -11.79 -9.73 -19.45
C ARG A 176 -10.29 -9.51 -19.61
N ARG A 177 -9.56 -9.47 -18.49
CA ARG A 177 -8.08 -9.46 -18.39
C ARG A 177 -7.63 -10.51 -17.38
N GLY A 178 -8.24 -11.70 -17.43
CA GLY A 178 -8.12 -12.73 -16.41
C GLY A 178 -6.68 -13.13 -16.08
N GLU A 179 -5.87 -13.43 -17.09
CA GLU A 179 -4.46 -13.81 -16.91
C GLU A 179 -3.64 -12.69 -16.26
N PHE A 180 -3.84 -11.44 -16.69
CA PHE A 180 -3.16 -10.29 -16.10
C PHE A 180 -3.49 -10.15 -14.62
N PHE A 181 -4.79 -10.21 -14.25
CA PHE A 181 -5.19 -10.07 -12.85
C PHE A 181 -4.88 -11.31 -12.00
N GLU A 182 -4.85 -12.51 -12.59
CA GLU A 182 -4.34 -13.69 -11.88
C GLU A 182 -2.85 -13.54 -11.54
N ALA A 183 -2.04 -12.95 -12.44
CA ALA A 183 -0.65 -12.62 -12.14
C ALA A 183 -0.52 -11.59 -11.01
N GLN A 184 -1.38 -10.53 -11.00
CA GLN A 184 -1.40 -9.57 -9.90
C GLN A 184 -1.80 -10.21 -8.58
N LEU A 185 -2.78 -11.11 -8.58
CA LEU A 185 -3.23 -11.82 -7.39
C LEU A 185 -2.13 -12.73 -6.83
N ILE A 186 -1.38 -13.44 -7.68
CA ILE A 186 -0.23 -14.25 -7.26
C ILE A 186 0.86 -13.38 -6.64
N ALA A 187 1.19 -12.24 -7.26
CA ALA A 187 2.16 -11.29 -6.72
C ALA A 187 1.70 -10.73 -5.35
N ALA A 188 0.43 -10.33 -5.23
CA ALA A 188 -0.14 -9.90 -3.96
C ALA A 188 -0.05 -10.98 -2.86
N LEU A 189 -0.26 -12.24 -3.21
CA LEU A 189 -0.09 -13.37 -2.30
C LEU A 189 1.37 -13.60 -1.90
N ARG A 190 2.35 -13.37 -2.80
CA ARG A 190 3.78 -13.44 -2.47
C ARG A 190 4.19 -12.33 -1.50
N ILE A 191 3.71 -11.11 -1.70
CA ILE A 191 3.89 -9.99 -0.76
C ILE A 191 3.42 -10.40 0.66
N LEU A 192 2.27 -11.08 0.77
CA LEU A 192 1.78 -11.61 2.05
C LEU A 192 2.60 -12.80 2.58
N GLU A 193 3.07 -13.67 1.70
CA GLU A 193 3.92 -14.83 2.04
C GLU A 193 5.26 -14.38 2.61
N ASN A 194 5.87 -13.35 2.01
CA ASN A 194 7.13 -12.76 2.45
C ASN A 194 6.99 -11.98 3.77
N GLY A 195 5.75 -11.66 4.18
CA GLY A 195 5.51 -10.88 5.40
C GLY A 195 5.72 -9.38 5.25
N ASP A 196 5.76 -8.86 4.01
CA ASP A 196 5.95 -7.43 3.73
C ASP A 196 4.78 -6.59 4.26
N THR A 197 3.59 -7.18 4.33
CA THR A 197 2.38 -6.57 4.90
C THR A 197 1.40 -7.63 5.40
N THR A 198 0.25 -7.21 5.95
CA THR A 198 -0.85 -8.10 6.35
C THR A 198 -2.05 -7.95 5.41
N PRO A 199 -2.97 -8.93 5.33
CA PRO A 199 -4.15 -8.83 4.50
C PRO A 199 -4.99 -7.56 4.76
N GLU A 200 -5.11 -7.16 6.02
CA GLU A 200 -5.88 -5.99 6.44
C GLU A 200 -5.25 -4.66 5.99
N ARG A 201 -3.93 -4.65 5.79
CA ARG A 201 -3.18 -3.48 5.33
C ARG A 201 -2.95 -3.48 3.81
N LEU A 202 -3.19 -4.61 3.16
CA LEU A 202 -3.05 -4.75 1.70
C LEU A 202 -4.30 -4.21 1.02
N VAL A 203 -4.43 -2.89 1.02
CA VAL A 203 -5.51 -2.13 0.42
C VAL A 203 -4.99 -1.20 -0.67
N GLY A 204 -5.85 -0.86 -1.63
CA GLY A 204 -5.47 -0.02 -2.76
C GLY A 204 -6.66 0.43 -3.59
N SER A 205 -6.42 0.71 -4.87
CA SER A 205 -7.44 1.05 -5.84
C SER A 205 -8.30 -0.18 -6.21
N TRP A 206 -9.40 0.08 -6.93
CA TRP A 206 -10.26 -0.98 -7.47
C TRP A 206 -9.54 -1.95 -8.42
N ALA A 207 -8.42 -1.51 -9.04
CA ALA A 207 -7.60 -2.33 -9.93
C ALA A 207 -6.38 -2.95 -9.23
N GLY A 208 -6.25 -2.81 -7.90
CA GLY A 208 -5.17 -3.41 -7.12
C GLY A 208 -3.87 -2.58 -7.07
N ALA A 209 -3.88 -1.34 -7.56
CA ALA A 209 -2.76 -0.41 -7.37
C ALA A 209 -2.70 0.03 -5.90
N MET A 210 -1.50 0.02 -5.28
CA MET A 210 -1.36 0.13 -3.83
C MET A 210 -0.26 1.09 -3.41
N GLY A 211 -0.38 1.58 -2.18
CA GLY A 211 0.62 2.42 -1.53
C GLY A 211 0.67 3.86 -2.03
N HIS A 212 1.78 4.52 -1.76
CA HIS A 212 1.99 5.93 -2.10
C HIS A 212 2.19 6.17 -3.60
N THR A 213 2.80 5.23 -4.29
CA THR A 213 3.15 5.29 -5.72
C THR A 213 2.19 4.50 -6.61
N GLN A 214 1.13 3.95 -6.04
CA GLN A 214 0.10 3.19 -6.76
C GLN A 214 0.68 2.09 -7.67
N PHE A 215 1.68 1.37 -7.16
CA PHE A 215 2.22 0.21 -7.86
C PHE A 215 1.25 -0.96 -7.81
N ILE A 216 1.07 -1.62 -8.95
CA ILE A 216 0.41 -2.94 -8.98
C ILE A 216 1.33 -4.00 -8.36
N PRO A 217 0.81 -5.10 -7.82
CA PRO A 217 1.60 -6.09 -7.09
C PRO A 217 2.83 -6.60 -7.82
N THR A 218 2.75 -6.87 -9.14
CA THR A 218 3.91 -7.33 -9.93
C THR A 218 5.00 -6.26 -10.06
N THR A 219 4.65 -4.97 -10.09
CA THR A 219 5.63 -3.87 -10.11
C THR A 219 6.31 -3.69 -8.75
N PHE A 220 5.59 -3.98 -7.66
CA PHE A 220 6.18 -3.95 -6.30
C PHE A 220 7.22 -5.06 -6.10
N GLU A 221 7.03 -6.25 -6.73
CA GLU A 221 7.96 -7.38 -6.63
C GLU A 221 9.21 -7.23 -7.54
N ALA A 222 9.18 -6.34 -8.55
CA ALA A 222 10.25 -6.17 -9.53
C ALA A 222 11.44 -5.35 -8.98
#